data_cbc7ebccf46f156d1646a73289d9c14f
#
_entry.id   cbc7ebccf46f156d1646a73289d9c14f
#
_cell.length_a   1.000
_cell.length_b   1.000
_cell.length_c   1.000
_cell.angle_alpha   90.00
_cell.angle_beta   90.00
_cell.angle_gamma   90.00
#
_symmetry.space_group_name_H-M   'P 1'
#
loop_
_entity.id
_entity.type
_entity.pdbx_description
1 polymer ?
#
loop_
_entity_poly.entity_id
_entity_poly.type
_entity_poly.pdbx_seq_one_letter_code
_entity_poly.pdbx_strand_id
1 'polypeptide(L)'
;MKELELKYGCNPNQKPSRIYMEEGELPIKVLNGKPGYINFLDAFNGWQLVKELKKATGLPAATSFKHVSPAGAAVGLPLSEVEAKIYWVDDLGELSPLACAYSRARGADRMSSYGDFIALSDVCDVSTAKVIKREFSDGIIAPGYEPEALEMLKGKKKGAYAIIEIDPNYVPKPIEHKEVFGITFEQGRNELNIDDDFFSNVVTENKDIPESAKIDMAISMITLKYTQSNSVCFVKNGQAIGVGAGQQSRIHCVRLAGQKADNWLLRQAPQVLNLPFKENMKRADRDNAIDLYIGEEYMDILADGEWERVFTEKPPVFTKEEKQAWLAQADGITLGSDAFFPFSDNIERAYKSGVKYVAQPGGSIRDQDVIDACNKHGMAMAFTGIRLFHH
;
A
#
# COMPACT_ATOMS: atom_id res chain seq x y z
N MET A 1 -6.04 -22.81 20.53
CA MET A 1 -6.48 -21.73 21.45
C MET A 1 -7.72 -21.08 20.85
N LYS A 2 -8.82 -21.07 21.59
CA LYS A 2 -10.13 -20.58 21.09
C LYS A 2 -10.30 -19.05 21.19
N GLU A 3 -9.62 -18.44 22.14
CA GLU A 3 -9.68 -16.99 22.38
C GLU A 3 -8.34 -16.43 22.87
N LEU A 4 -8.16 -15.13 22.68
CA LEU A 4 -7.03 -14.37 23.19
C LEU A 4 -7.55 -13.07 23.80
N GLU A 5 -7.30 -12.87 25.10
CA GLU A 5 -7.60 -11.62 25.78
C GLU A 5 -6.64 -10.51 25.34
N LEU A 6 -7.18 -9.31 25.12
CA LEU A 6 -6.44 -8.12 24.70
C LEU A 6 -6.45 -7.07 25.82
N LYS A 7 -5.44 -6.21 25.84
CA LYS A 7 -5.30 -5.17 26.85
C LYS A 7 -6.47 -4.19 26.85
N TYR A 8 -6.97 -3.83 25.67
CA TYR A 8 -8.16 -2.99 25.42
C TYR A 8 -8.55 -3.11 23.93
N GLY A 9 -9.68 -2.56 23.55
CA GLY A 9 -10.17 -2.51 22.17
C GLY A 9 -9.45 -1.45 21.33
N CYS A 10 -10.19 -0.67 20.52
CA CYS A 10 -9.61 0.42 19.75
C CYS A 10 -8.98 1.50 20.65
N ASN A 11 -9.54 1.73 21.84
CA ASN A 11 -9.09 2.75 22.78
C ASN A 11 -8.90 2.17 24.19
N PRO A 12 -8.05 2.78 25.05
CA PRO A 12 -7.75 2.28 26.38
C PRO A 12 -8.95 2.12 27.32
N ASN A 13 -10.03 2.89 27.11
CA ASN A 13 -11.28 2.80 27.88
C ASN A 13 -12.22 1.68 27.41
N GLN A 14 -11.97 1.08 26.24
CA GLN A 14 -12.81 0.02 25.67
C GLN A 14 -12.38 -1.35 26.20
N LYS A 15 -12.88 -1.69 27.40
CA LYS A 15 -12.62 -2.95 28.09
C LYS A 15 -13.93 -3.58 28.55
N PRO A 16 -14.02 -4.92 28.62
CA PRO A 16 -12.99 -5.92 28.24
C PRO A 16 -12.76 -5.96 26.72
N SER A 17 -11.67 -6.62 26.29
CA SER A 17 -11.35 -6.81 24.88
C SER A 17 -10.74 -8.18 24.64
N ARG A 18 -11.16 -8.86 23.58
CA ARG A 18 -10.62 -10.17 23.15
C ARG A 18 -10.85 -10.39 21.67
N ILE A 19 -10.08 -11.30 21.09
CA ILE A 19 -10.42 -11.96 19.83
C ILE A 19 -10.78 -13.40 20.13
N TYR A 20 -11.76 -13.96 19.45
CA TYR A 20 -12.21 -15.34 19.68
C TYR A 20 -12.91 -15.92 18.46
N MET A 21 -13.03 -17.21 18.44
CA MET A 21 -13.87 -17.96 17.50
C MET A 21 -14.95 -18.73 18.26
N GLU A 22 -16.17 -18.69 17.75
CA GLU A 22 -17.27 -19.46 18.33
C GLU A 22 -17.04 -20.98 18.18
N GLU A 23 -16.50 -21.37 17.02
CA GLU A 23 -16.20 -22.76 16.69
C GLU A 23 -14.72 -22.87 16.26
N GLY A 24 -14.09 -23.97 16.68
CA GLY A 24 -12.70 -24.25 16.37
C GLY A 24 -11.70 -23.44 17.20
N GLU A 25 -10.49 -23.35 16.70
CA GLU A 25 -9.37 -22.60 17.29
C GLU A 25 -8.99 -21.43 16.43
N LEU A 26 -8.40 -20.40 17.03
CA LEU A 26 -7.81 -19.27 16.31
C LEU A 26 -6.75 -19.81 15.32
N PRO A 27 -6.81 -19.42 14.04
CA PRO A 27 -5.87 -19.90 13.02
C PRO A 27 -4.51 -19.20 13.10
N ILE A 28 -4.13 -18.73 14.29
CA ILE A 28 -2.91 -17.97 14.52
C ILE A 28 -2.16 -18.46 15.76
N LYS A 29 -0.85 -18.17 15.76
CA LYS A 29 0.00 -18.22 16.97
C LYS A 29 0.72 -16.90 17.11
N VAL A 30 0.70 -16.31 18.30
CA VAL A 30 1.54 -15.16 18.64
C VAL A 30 2.90 -15.69 19.09
N LEU A 31 3.91 -15.51 18.24
CA LEU A 31 5.26 -16.02 18.51
C LEU A 31 6.08 -15.07 19.38
N ASN A 32 5.76 -13.79 19.38
CA ASN A 32 6.42 -12.77 20.18
C ASN A 32 5.54 -11.55 20.35
N GLY A 33 5.78 -10.77 21.40
CA GLY A 33 5.06 -9.51 21.67
C GLY A 33 3.63 -9.72 22.15
N LYS A 34 2.88 -8.61 22.19
CA LYS A 34 1.47 -8.57 22.61
C LYS A 34 0.68 -7.69 21.62
N PRO A 35 0.26 -8.23 20.47
CA PRO A 35 -0.53 -7.48 19.49
C PRO A 35 -1.82 -6.96 20.12
N GLY A 36 -2.19 -5.73 19.82
CA GLY A 36 -3.44 -5.13 20.24
C GLY A 36 -4.58 -5.35 19.25
N TYR A 37 -5.74 -4.83 19.59
CA TYR A 37 -6.97 -4.93 18.78
C TYR A 37 -6.77 -4.44 17.34
N ILE A 38 -6.22 -3.23 17.15
CA ILE A 38 -5.98 -2.66 15.82
C ILE A 38 -4.91 -3.44 15.08
N ASN A 39 -3.87 -3.92 15.77
CA ASN A 39 -2.84 -4.77 15.15
C ASN A 39 -3.42 -6.03 14.52
N PHE A 40 -4.39 -6.68 15.18
CA PHE A 40 -5.07 -7.85 14.61
C PHE A 40 -5.96 -7.50 13.43
N LEU A 41 -6.64 -6.35 13.44
CA LEU A 41 -7.39 -5.87 12.28
C LEU A 41 -6.47 -5.65 11.08
N ASP A 42 -5.33 -4.99 11.29
CA ASP A 42 -4.31 -4.80 10.24
C ASP A 42 -3.76 -6.15 9.75
N ALA A 43 -3.41 -7.04 10.68
CA ALA A 43 -2.86 -8.37 10.37
C ALA A 43 -3.80 -9.20 9.49
N PHE A 44 -5.07 -9.31 9.85
CA PHE A 44 -6.03 -10.16 9.14
C PHE A 44 -6.46 -9.59 7.79
N ASN A 45 -6.59 -8.27 7.68
CA ASN A 45 -6.85 -7.62 6.38
C ASN A 45 -5.61 -7.72 5.49
N GLY A 46 -4.43 -7.45 6.02
CA GLY A 46 -3.16 -7.58 5.30
C GLY A 46 -2.90 -9.00 4.80
N TRP A 47 -3.16 -10.01 5.63
CA TRP A 47 -3.01 -11.40 5.24
C TRP A 47 -3.90 -11.79 4.05
N GLN A 48 -5.17 -11.42 4.10
CA GLN A 48 -6.09 -11.67 3.00
C GLN A 48 -5.61 -11.01 1.70
N LEU A 49 -5.18 -9.76 1.78
CA LEU A 49 -4.67 -9.02 0.64
C LEU A 49 -3.47 -9.71 0.00
N VAL A 50 -2.43 -10.07 0.77
CA VAL A 50 -1.22 -10.69 0.20
C VAL A 50 -1.48 -12.10 -0.33
N LYS A 51 -2.38 -12.84 0.29
CA LYS A 51 -2.80 -14.17 -0.19
C LYS A 51 -3.47 -14.07 -1.56
N GLU A 52 -4.34 -13.09 -1.75
CA GLU A 52 -4.99 -12.83 -3.05
C GLU A 52 -3.99 -12.33 -4.11
N LEU A 53 -3.08 -11.43 -3.74
CA LEU A 53 -2.03 -10.96 -4.67
C LEU A 53 -1.18 -12.12 -5.18
N LYS A 54 -0.73 -12.99 -4.29
CA LYS A 54 0.05 -14.18 -4.68
C LYS A 54 -0.76 -15.10 -5.59
N LYS A 55 -2.03 -15.34 -5.27
CA LYS A 55 -2.92 -16.15 -6.10
C LYS A 55 -3.08 -15.57 -7.52
N ALA A 56 -3.30 -14.26 -7.62
CA ALA A 56 -3.53 -13.59 -8.89
C ALA A 56 -2.28 -13.46 -9.76
N THR A 57 -1.10 -13.27 -9.15
CA THR A 57 0.14 -12.95 -9.88
C THR A 57 1.16 -14.09 -9.93
N GLY A 58 1.02 -15.09 -9.05
CA GLY A 58 2.02 -16.15 -8.87
C GLY A 58 3.31 -15.70 -8.18
N LEU A 59 3.40 -14.42 -7.78
CA LEU A 59 4.57 -13.82 -7.17
C LEU A 59 4.42 -13.69 -5.65
N PRO A 60 5.50 -13.77 -4.86
CA PRO A 60 5.46 -13.39 -3.46
C PRO A 60 4.94 -11.97 -3.30
N ALA A 61 4.15 -11.74 -2.27
CA ALA A 61 3.50 -10.45 -2.02
C ALA A 61 3.70 -9.97 -0.58
N ALA A 62 3.70 -8.66 -0.41
CA ALA A 62 3.76 -8.00 0.88
C ALA A 62 2.85 -6.78 0.92
N THR A 63 2.42 -6.41 2.12
CA THR A 63 1.71 -5.15 2.34
C THR A 63 2.17 -4.49 3.63
N SER A 64 2.07 -3.16 3.64
CA SER A 64 2.28 -2.28 4.78
C SER A 64 0.91 -1.71 5.16
N PHE A 65 0.38 -2.11 6.30
CA PHE A 65 -0.94 -1.69 6.80
C PHE A 65 -0.80 -0.67 7.91
N LYS A 66 -1.71 0.29 7.92
CA LYS A 66 -1.86 1.25 9.02
C LYS A 66 -3.30 1.76 9.10
N HIS A 67 -3.85 1.81 10.31
CA HIS A 67 -5.24 2.22 10.54
C HIS A 67 -6.25 1.45 9.68
N VAL A 68 -6.03 0.12 9.60
CA VAL A 68 -6.92 -0.83 8.91
C VAL A 68 -7.08 -0.54 7.40
N SER A 69 -6.04 0.06 6.80
CA SER A 69 -5.94 0.25 5.35
C SER A 69 -4.49 0.06 4.88
N PRO A 70 -4.26 -0.41 3.66
CA PRO A 70 -2.91 -0.51 3.13
C PRO A 70 -2.35 0.89 2.84
N ALA A 71 -1.16 1.18 3.37
CA ALA A 71 -0.33 2.29 2.93
C ALA A 71 0.39 1.94 1.61
N GLY A 72 0.65 0.64 1.41
CA GLY A 72 1.20 0.08 0.20
C GLY A 72 1.02 -1.42 0.12
N ALA A 73 1.05 -1.95 -1.09
CA ALA A 73 0.99 -3.37 -1.40
C ALA A 73 1.81 -3.63 -2.67
N ALA A 74 2.50 -4.76 -2.73
CA ALA A 74 3.38 -5.06 -3.86
C ALA A 74 3.65 -6.55 -4.02
N VAL A 75 4.14 -6.90 -5.21
CA VAL A 75 4.65 -8.23 -5.54
C VAL A 75 6.17 -8.21 -5.74
N GLY A 76 6.80 -9.37 -5.66
CA GLY A 76 8.25 -9.55 -5.61
C GLY A 76 8.95 -9.41 -6.96
N LEU A 77 8.85 -8.26 -7.62
CA LEU A 77 9.65 -7.93 -8.79
C LEU A 77 11.00 -7.34 -8.36
N PRO A 78 12.08 -7.58 -9.11
CA PRO A 78 13.40 -7.00 -8.83
C PRO A 78 13.35 -5.47 -8.74
N LEU A 79 14.15 -4.89 -7.84
CA LEU A 79 14.30 -3.45 -7.71
C LEU A 79 15.29 -2.91 -8.74
N SER A 80 15.00 -1.74 -9.32
CA SER A 80 16.02 -0.94 -10.01
C SER A 80 16.99 -0.32 -8.98
N GLU A 81 18.14 0.19 -9.46
CA GLU A 81 19.09 0.90 -8.59
C GLU A 81 18.46 2.12 -7.91
N VAL A 82 17.59 2.85 -8.63
CA VAL A 82 16.88 4.02 -8.09
C VAL A 82 15.86 3.60 -7.03
N GLU A 83 15.08 2.54 -7.31
CA GLU A 83 14.14 2.00 -6.32
C GLU A 83 14.87 1.53 -5.06
N ALA A 84 15.99 0.81 -5.20
CA ALA A 84 16.80 0.39 -4.05
C ALA A 84 17.27 1.58 -3.19
N LYS A 85 17.66 2.69 -3.83
CA LYS A 85 18.08 3.93 -3.13
C LYS A 85 16.90 4.58 -2.39
N ILE A 86 15.77 4.80 -3.06
CA ILE A 86 14.62 5.48 -2.43
C ILE A 86 13.95 4.63 -1.34
N TYR A 87 14.16 3.30 -1.35
CA TYR A 87 13.68 2.39 -0.31
C TYR A 87 14.73 2.11 0.78
N TRP A 88 15.90 2.75 0.70
CA TRP A 88 17.01 2.59 1.67
C TRP A 88 17.49 1.14 1.82
N VAL A 89 17.57 0.40 0.72
CA VAL A 89 18.00 -1.00 0.70
C VAL A 89 19.17 -1.27 -0.26
N ASP A 90 19.72 -0.23 -0.85
CA ASP A 90 20.84 -0.30 -1.80
C ASP A 90 22.15 -0.85 -1.20
N ASP A 91 22.29 -0.83 0.12
CA ASP A 91 23.42 -1.37 0.87
C ASP A 91 23.23 -2.84 1.31
N LEU A 92 22.11 -3.48 1.00
CA LEU A 92 21.80 -4.85 1.43
C LEU A 92 22.22 -5.93 0.42
N GLY A 93 22.76 -5.55 -0.74
CA GLY A 93 23.06 -6.47 -1.82
C GLY A 93 21.80 -7.04 -2.49
N GLU A 94 21.88 -8.27 -3.00
CA GLU A 94 20.76 -8.93 -3.66
C GLU A 94 19.66 -9.28 -2.65
N LEU A 95 18.45 -8.85 -2.95
CA LEU A 95 17.26 -9.13 -2.13
C LEU A 95 16.48 -10.31 -2.70
N SER A 96 15.90 -11.13 -1.82
CA SER A 96 14.93 -12.15 -2.21
C SER A 96 13.67 -11.50 -2.83
N PRO A 97 12.89 -12.25 -3.63
CA PRO A 97 11.63 -11.73 -4.17
C PRO A 97 10.68 -11.20 -3.09
N LEU A 98 10.59 -11.88 -1.94
CA LEU A 98 9.76 -11.43 -0.82
C LEU A 98 10.29 -10.13 -0.19
N ALA A 99 11.61 -9.99 -0.06
CA ALA A 99 12.24 -8.76 0.41
C ALA A 99 12.01 -7.59 -0.57
N CYS A 100 12.04 -7.84 -1.88
CA CYS A 100 11.67 -6.86 -2.90
C CYS A 100 10.19 -6.45 -2.76
N ALA A 101 9.28 -7.40 -2.54
CA ALA A 101 7.86 -7.12 -2.33
C ALA A 101 7.63 -6.18 -1.14
N TYR A 102 8.25 -6.46 0.01
CA TYR A 102 8.11 -5.60 1.18
C TYR A 102 8.78 -4.24 1.00
N SER A 103 9.95 -4.17 0.41
CA SER A 103 10.63 -2.91 0.10
C SER A 103 9.76 -2.00 -0.78
N ARG A 104 9.09 -2.57 -1.78
CA ARG A 104 8.12 -1.88 -2.63
C ARG A 104 6.87 -1.45 -1.88
N ALA A 105 6.26 -2.35 -1.12
CA ALA A 105 5.03 -2.07 -0.37
C ALA A 105 5.23 -0.94 0.64
N ARG A 106 6.31 -0.96 1.41
CA ARG A 106 6.65 0.11 2.34
C ARG A 106 7.11 1.38 1.62
N GLY A 107 7.87 1.21 0.55
CA GLY A 107 8.49 2.31 -0.20
C GLY A 107 7.51 3.21 -0.95
N ALA A 108 6.30 2.74 -1.19
CA ALA A 108 5.25 3.51 -1.84
C ALA A 108 4.89 4.79 -1.08
N ASP A 109 4.75 4.68 0.23
CA ASP A 109 4.42 5.79 1.13
C ASP A 109 5.16 5.58 2.45
N ARG A 110 6.40 6.02 2.50
CA ARG A 110 7.27 5.82 3.66
C ARG A 110 6.80 6.59 4.88
N MET A 111 6.09 7.71 4.70
CA MET A 111 5.52 8.49 5.80
C MET A 111 4.37 7.74 6.47
N SER A 112 3.42 7.23 5.69
CA SER A 112 2.30 6.44 6.21
C SER A 112 2.72 5.08 6.76
N SER A 113 3.80 4.50 6.23
CA SER A 113 4.32 3.19 6.66
C SER A 113 5.14 3.24 7.96
N TYR A 114 5.41 4.40 8.51
CA TYR A 114 6.08 4.53 9.80
C TYR A 114 5.19 3.99 10.92
N GLY A 115 5.60 2.89 11.54
CA GLY A 115 4.78 2.16 12.52
C GLY A 115 3.73 1.26 11.89
N ASP A 116 4.01 0.68 10.71
CA ASP A 116 3.14 -0.23 10.00
C ASP A 116 2.94 -1.58 10.70
N PHE A 117 1.93 -2.32 10.23
CA PHE A 117 1.79 -3.76 10.45
C PHE A 117 2.00 -4.47 9.12
N ILE A 118 2.95 -5.40 9.08
CA ILE A 118 3.41 -6.07 7.86
C ILE A 118 2.63 -7.35 7.65
N ALA A 119 2.20 -7.65 6.42
CA ALA A 119 1.77 -8.99 6.02
C ALA A 119 2.62 -9.51 4.86
N LEU A 120 3.02 -10.76 4.95
CA LEU A 120 3.78 -11.48 3.93
C LEU A 120 3.01 -12.71 3.46
N SER A 121 2.99 -12.95 2.15
CA SER A 121 2.31 -14.12 1.56
C SER A 121 3.04 -15.43 1.77
N ASP A 122 4.34 -15.38 2.05
CA ASP A 122 5.25 -16.52 2.16
C ASP A 122 6.00 -16.52 3.50
N VAL A 123 6.67 -17.62 3.79
CA VAL A 123 7.57 -17.73 4.94
C VAL A 123 8.59 -16.58 4.90
N CYS A 124 8.66 -15.85 6.00
CA CYS A 124 9.61 -14.74 6.13
C CYS A 124 11.05 -15.27 6.10
N ASP A 125 11.77 -14.96 5.04
CA ASP A 125 13.18 -15.32 4.89
C ASP A 125 14.12 -14.32 5.57
N VAL A 126 15.40 -14.68 5.68
CA VAL A 126 16.43 -13.83 6.30
C VAL A 126 16.61 -12.51 5.53
N SER A 127 16.54 -12.54 4.19
CA SER A 127 16.64 -11.33 3.36
C SER A 127 15.54 -10.31 3.70
N THR A 128 14.30 -10.78 3.81
CA THR A 128 13.15 -9.94 4.20
C THR A 128 13.29 -9.42 5.65
N ALA A 129 13.71 -10.29 6.57
CA ALA A 129 13.94 -9.89 7.97
C ALA A 129 15.01 -8.81 8.11
N LYS A 130 16.06 -8.81 7.28
CA LYS A 130 17.08 -7.75 7.25
C LYS A 130 16.50 -6.40 6.85
N VAL A 131 15.58 -6.36 5.89
CA VAL A 131 14.85 -5.13 5.53
C VAL A 131 14.00 -4.66 6.70
N ILE A 132 13.17 -5.55 7.26
CA ILE A 132 12.24 -5.24 8.36
C ILE A 132 12.99 -4.76 9.61
N LYS A 133 14.12 -5.38 9.93
CA LYS A 133 14.91 -5.05 11.13
C LYS A 133 15.27 -3.57 11.22
N ARG A 134 15.53 -2.93 10.10
CA ARG A 134 15.98 -1.53 10.02
C ARG A 134 14.85 -0.50 9.98
N GLU A 135 13.60 -0.96 9.88
CA GLU A 135 12.43 -0.09 9.77
C GLU A 135 11.66 0.02 11.09
N PHE A 136 10.99 1.16 11.31
CA PHE A 136 10.08 1.32 12.44
C PHE A 136 8.73 0.70 12.06
N SER A 137 8.40 -0.42 12.71
CA SER A 137 7.22 -1.24 12.44
C SER A 137 6.62 -1.73 13.76
N ASP A 138 5.31 -1.96 13.80
CA ASP A 138 4.61 -2.43 14.98
C ASP A 138 4.54 -3.95 15.08
N GLY A 139 4.47 -4.62 13.95
CA GLY A 139 4.39 -6.08 13.94
C GLY A 139 4.29 -6.66 12.54
N ILE A 140 4.16 -7.99 12.50
CA ILE A 140 4.16 -8.78 11.28
C ILE A 140 3.26 -10.01 11.41
N ILE A 141 2.60 -10.38 10.31
CA ILE A 141 1.94 -11.65 10.11
C ILE A 141 2.49 -12.35 8.86
N ALA A 142 2.79 -13.62 8.98
CA ALA A 142 3.26 -14.46 7.89
C ALA A 142 2.88 -15.94 8.15
N PRO A 143 2.88 -16.82 7.12
CA PRO A 143 2.59 -18.25 7.31
C PRO A 143 3.69 -19.02 8.03
N GLY A 144 4.84 -18.40 8.25
CA GLY A 144 5.98 -18.96 8.96
C GLY A 144 7.18 -18.03 8.90
N TYR A 145 8.24 -18.43 9.57
CA TYR A 145 9.49 -17.67 9.68
C TYR A 145 10.68 -18.62 9.65
N GLU A 146 11.69 -18.33 8.84
CA GLU A 146 12.97 -19.00 8.97
C GLU A 146 13.54 -18.77 10.38
N PRO A 147 14.23 -19.76 11.01
CA PRO A 147 14.69 -19.63 12.39
C PRO A 147 15.55 -18.39 12.64
N GLU A 148 16.50 -18.08 11.76
CA GLU A 148 17.35 -16.90 11.86
C GLU A 148 16.54 -15.60 11.69
N ALA A 149 15.58 -15.56 10.75
CA ALA A 149 14.68 -14.44 10.55
C ALA A 149 13.84 -14.16 11.79
N LEU A 150 13.28 -15.21 12.41
CA LEU A 150 12.49 -15.11 13.63
C LEU A 150 13.29 -14.49 14.79
N GLU A 151 14.51 -14.98 15.03
CA GLU A 151 15.37 -14.44 16.09
C GLU A 151 15.75 -12.98 15.83
N MET A 152 16.00 -12.63 14.57
CA MET A 152 16.29 -11.25 14.18
C MET A 152 15.10 -10.31 14.48
N LEU A 153 13.87 -10.76 14.16
CA LEU A 153 12.66 -9.97 14.40
C LEU A 153 12.30 -9.88 15.89
N LYS A 154 12.50 -10.93 16.67
CA LYS A 154 12.31 -10.92 18.13
C LYS A 154 13.16 -9.86 18.82
N GLY A 155 14.33 -9.54 18.29
CA GLY A 155 15.20 -8.48 18.83
C GLY A 155 14.68 -7.06 18.64
N LYS A 156 13.68 -6.82 17.78
CA LYS A 156 13.09 -5.49 17.56
C LYS A 156 12.30 -5.01 18.78
N LYS A 157 12.15 -3.67 18.92
CA LYS A 157 11.39 -3.05 20.02
C LYS A 157 11.79 -3.56 21.41
N LYS A 158 13.10 -3.79 21.61
CA LYS A 158 13.64 -4.34 22.88
C LYS A 158 12.97 -5.68 23.28
N GLY A 159 12.66 -6.52 22.30
CA GLY A 159 12.01 -7.83 22.48
C GLY A 159 10.47 -7.81 22.46
N ALA A 160 9.85 -6.66 22.23
CA ALA A 160 8.38 -6.51 22.26
C ALA A 160 7.72 -6.49 20.87
N TYR A 161 8.47 -6.73 19.78
CA TYR A 161 7.91 -6.72 18.43
C TYR A 161 6.83 -7.80 18.26
N ALA A 162 5.66 -7.42 17.73
CA ALA A 162 4.55 -8.34 17.55
C ALA A 162 4.79 -9.25 16.33
N ILE A 163 4.87 -10.58 16.57
CA ILE A 163 5.09 -11.58 15.52
C ILE A 163 3.95 -12.59 15.57
N ILE A 164 3.19 -12.67 14.49
CA ILE A 164 2.05 -13.57 14.34
C ILE A 164 2.34 -14.58 13.22
N GLU A 165 2.14 -15.86 13.52
CA GLU A 165 2.09 -16.93 12.52
C GLU A 165 0.65 -17.27 12.22
N ILE A 166 0.27 -17.34 10.94
CA ILE A 166 -1.07 -17.71 10.47
C ILE A 166 -1.05 -19.06 9.80
N ASP A 167 -2.09 -19.86 10.00
CA ASP A 167 -2.32 -21.08 9.21
C ASP A 167 -2.74 -20.68 7.77
N PRO A 168 -1.89 -20.93 6.76
CA PRO A 168 -2.19 -20.53 5.39
C PRO A 168 -3.36 -21.30 4.77
N ASN A 169 -3.76 -22.43 5.36
CA ASN A 169 -4.84 -23.28 4.88
C ASN A 169 -6.20 -22.90 5.49
N TYR A 170 -6.21 -22.03 6.49
CA TYR A 170 -7.48 -21.60 7.09
C TYR A 170 -8.35 -20.88 6.08
N VAL A 171 -9.62 -21.29 6.02
CA VAL A 171 -10.67 -20.66 5.21
C VAL A 171 -11.78 -20.21 6.15
N PRO A 172 -12.08 -18.92 6.20
CA PRO A 172 -13.19 -18.41 7.01
C PRO A 172 -14.54 -18.90 6.49
N LYS A 173 -15.57 -18.84 7.35
CA LYS A 173 -16.96 -19.12 6.94
C LYS A 173 -17.39 -18.19 5.80
N PRO A 174 -18.29 -18.64 4.91
CA PRO A 174 -18.74 -17.84 3.76
C PRO A 174 -19.63 -16.64 4.16
N ILE A 175 -20.12 -16.62 5.39
CA ILE A 175 -20.95 -15.54 5.94
C ILE A 175 -20.13 -14.80 7.00
N GLU A 176 -20.16 -13.48 6.92
CA GLU A 176 -19.53 -12.59 7.90
C GLU A 176 -20.54 -11.68 8.57
N HIS A 177 -20.24 -11.29 9.81
CA HIS A 177 -21.08 -10.46 10.64
C HIS A 177 -20.33 -9.20 11.09
N LYS A 178 -21.09 -8.12 11.22
CA LYS A 178 -20.65 -6.87 11.82
C LYS A 178 -21.72 -6.36 12.74
N GLU A 179 -21.35 -5.95 13.95
CA GLU A 179 -22.29 -5.39 14.91
C GLU A 179 -22.12 -3.85 14.97
N VAL A 180 -23.24 -3.14 14.86
CA VAL A 180 -23.29 -1.68 15.03
C VAL A 180 -24.53 -1.36 15.87
N PHE A 181 -24.34 -0.68 16.98
CA PHE A 181 -25.42 -0.30 17.91
C PHE A 181 -26.24 -1.51 18.41
N GLY A 182 -25.59 -2.66 18.63
CA GLY A 182 -26.25 -3.90 19.05
C GLY A 182 -27.07 -4.59 17.96
N ILE A 183 -27.01 -4.09 16.73
CA ILE A 183 -27.67 -4.69 15.55
C ILE A 183 -26.61 -5.42 14.73
N THR A 184 -26.85 -6.69 14.49
CA THR A 184 -25.96 -7.53 13.67
C THR A 184 -26.30 -7.36 12.19
N PHE A 185 -25.29 -6.99 11.42
CA PHE A 185 -25.30 -7.03 9.97
C PHE A 185 -24.69 -8.34 9.50
N GLU A 186 -25.35 -8.99 8.55
CA GLU A 186 -24.91 -10.26 7.97
C GLU A 186 -24.80 -10.12 6.47
N GLN A 187 -23.68 -10.61 5.89
CA GLN A 187 -23.47 -10.65 4.45
C GLN A 187 -22.57 -11.82 4.06
N GLY A 188 -22.62 -12.19 2.78
CA GLY A 188 -21.59 -13.07 2.20
C GLY A 188 -20.25 -12.38 2.19
N ARG A 189 -19.18 -13.14 2.45
CA ARG A 189 -17.81 -12.63 2.26
C ARG A 189 -17.56 -12.26 0.82
N ASN A 190 -16.77 -11.23 0.59
CA ASN A 190 -16.33 -10.87 -0.75
C ASN A 190 -15.27 -11.88 -1.26
N GLU A 191 -15.74 -12.95 -1.88
CA GLU A 191 -14.90 -14.02 -2.45
C GLU A 191 -14.64 -13.82 -3.96
N LEU A 192 -14.94 -12.63 -4.49
CA LEU A 192 -14.70 -12.30 -5.87
C LEU A 192 -13.24 -12.54 -6.27
N ASN A 193 -13.04 -13.39 -7.28
CA ASN A 193 -11.73 -13.64 -7.84
C ASN A 193 -11.37 -12.54 -8.85
N ILE A 194 -10.22 -11.92 -8.69
CA ILE A 194 -9.69 -10.89 -9.58
C ILE A 194 -8.63 -11.55 -10.46
N ASP A 195 -9.04 -11.96 -11.65
CA ASP A 195 -8.23 -12.60 -12.68
C ASP A 195 -8.28 -11.81 -13.99
N ASP A 196 -7.70 -12.36 -15.05
CA ASP A 196 -7.64 -11.68 -16.36
C ASP A 196 -9.02 -11.40 -16.95
N ASP A 197 -10.00 -12.30 -16.73
CA ASP A 197 -11.36 -12.11 -17.21
C ASP A 197 -12.04 -10.91 -16.57
N PHE A 198 -11.64 -10.56 -15.36
CA PHE A 198 -12.11 -9.37 -14.63
C PHE A 198 -11.86 -8.06 -15.39
N PHE A 199 -10.82 -8.02 -16.23
CA PHE A 199 -10.41 -6.85 -17.02
C PHE A 199 -10.70 -6.99 -18.52
N SER A 200 -11.49 -7.96 -18.94
CA SER A 200 -11.72 -8.28 -20.37
C SER A 200 -12.56 -7.25 -21.10
N ASN A 201 -13.42 -6.49 -20.39
CA ASN A 201 -14.31 -5.50 -21.01
C ASN A 201 -13.62 -4.13 -21.15
N VAL A 202 -12.75 -4.00 -22.13
CA VAL A 202 -12.08 -2.72 -22.45
C VAL A 202 -13.01 -1.85 -23.30
N VAL A 203 -13.42 -0.70 -22.75
CA VAL A 203 -14.47 0.18 -23.32
C VAL A 203 -13.94 1.37 -24.11
N THR A 204 -12.63 1.64 -24.05
CA THR A 204 -11.95 2.72 -24.76
C THR A 204 -11.56 2.36 -26.19
N GLU A 205 -11.19 3.33 -27.04
CA GLU A 205 -10.65 3.11 -28.37
C GLU A 205 -9.33 2.34 -28.33
N ASN A 206 -8.41 2.73 -27.44
CA ASN A 206 -7.21 1.96 -27.17
C ASN A 206 -7.58 0.70 -26.40
N LYS A 207 -7.30 -0.46 -27.01
CA LYS A 207 -7.55 -1.78 -26.43
C LYS A 207 -6.28 -2.46 -25.90
N ASP A 208 -5.13 -1.82 -26.09
CA ASP A 208 -3.85 -2.42 -25.77
C ASP A 208 -3.53 -2.28 -24.27
N ILE A 209 -3.59 -3.40 -23.56
CA ILE A 209 -3.23 -3.53 -22.16
C ILE A 209 -2.15 -4.63 -22.08
N PRO A 210 -0.86 -4.25 -21.97
CA PRO A 210 0.22 -5.23 -21.88
C PRO A 210 0.14 -6.03 -20.58
N GLU A 211 0.79 -7.19 -20.53
CA GLU A 211 0.76 -8.12 -19.40
C GLU A 211 1.21 -7.46 -18.09
N SER A 212 2.24 -6.61 -18.14
CA SER A 212 2.69 -5.85 -16.97
C SER A 212 1.61 -4.92 -16.41
N ALA A 213 0.80 -4.31 -17.27
CA ALA A 213 -0.32 -3.46 -16.86
C ALA A 213 -1.49 -4.29 -16.31
N LYS A 214 -1.73 -5.50 -16.80
CA LYS A 214 -2.74 -6.40 -16.22
C LYS A 214 -2.38 -6.81 -14.79
N ILE A 215 -1.10 -7.12 -14.55
CA ILE A 215 -0.59 -7.37 -13.19
C ILE A 215 -0.85 -6.14 -12.30
N ASP A 216 -0.52 -4.95 -12.76
CA ASP A 216 -0.75 -3.72 -12.03
C ASP A 216 -2.25 -3.44 -11.79
N MET A 217 -3.11 -3.74 -12.76
CA MET A 217 -4.58 -3.67 -12.59
C MET A 217 -5.06 -4.64 -11.50
N ALA A 218 -4.58 -5.88 -11.49
CA ALA A 218 -4.91 -6.87 -10.47
C ALA A 218 -4.46 -6.37 -9.07
N ILE A 219 -3.24 -5.84 -8.95
CA ILE A 219 -2.74 -5.27 -7.70
C ILE A 219 -3.63 -4.12 -7.24
N SER A 220 -4.01 -3.21 -8.14
CA SER A 220 -4.87 -2.07 -7.79
C SER A 220 -6.20 -2.52 -7.20
N MET A 221 -6.90 -3.43 -7.87
CA MET A 221 -8.24 -3.86 -7.48
C MET A 221 -8.23 -4.76 -6.23
N ILE A 222 -7.25 -5.67 -6.10
CA ILE A 222 -7.09 -6.48 -4.87
C ILE A 222 -6.77 -5.59 -3.67
N THR A 223 -5.90 -4.59 -3.83
CA THR A 223 -5.60 -3.62 -2.78
C THR A 223 -6.86 -2.90 -2.32
N LEU A 224 -7.74 -2.52 -3.24
CA LEU A 224 -8.98 -1.79 -2.93
C LEU A 224 -10.02 -2.66 -2.22
N LYS A 225 -10.02 -3.98 -2.41
CA LYS A 225 -10.88 -4.89 -1.61
C LYS A 225 -10.66 -4.75 -0.11
N TYR A 226 -9.48 -4.29 0.31
CA TYR A 226 -9.07 -4.17 1.73
C TYR A 226 -8.77 -2.73 2.13
N THR A 227 -9.25 -1.78 1.34
CA THR A 227 -9.06 -0.35 1.58
C THR A 227 -10.40 0.31 1.89
N GLN A 228 -10.46 1.07 2.99
CA GLN A 228 -11.66 1.81 3.39
C GLN A 228 -12.17 2.72 2.26
N SER A 229 -13.42 2.55 1.87
CA SER A 229 -14.05 3.31 0.78
C SER A 229 -14.41 4.76 1.17
N ASN A 230 -14.50 5.70 0.22
CA ASN A 230 -14.11 5.56 -1.18
C ASN A 230 -12.61 5.38 -1.29
N SER A 231 -12.19 4.52 -2.22
CA SER A 231 -10.77 4.28 -2.41
C SER A 231 -10.38 4.20 -3.89
N VAL A 232 -9.17 4.67 -4.18
CA VAL A 232 -8.48 4.49 -5.45
C VAL A 232 -7.02 4.13 -5.21
N CYS A 233 -6.42 3.45 -6.17
CA CYS A 233 -5.04 2.99 -6.07
C CYS A 233 -4.29 3.20 -7.38
N PHE A 234 -3.19 3.95 -7.31
CA PHE A 234 -2.22 4.11 -8.40
C PHE A 234 -1.16 3.03 -8.26
N VAL A 235 -0.84 2.35 -9.35
CA VAL A 235 0.09 1.22 -9.36
C VAL A 235 1.10 1.37 -10.50
N LYS A 236 2.34 1.02 -10.23
CA LYS A 236 3.44 0.96 -11.20
C LYS A 236 4.44 -0.13 -10.82
N ASN A 237 4.90 -0.89 -11.82
CA ASN A 237 5.95 -1.89 -11.65
C ASN A 237 5.69 -2.87 -10.49
N GLY A 238 4.48 -3.40 -10.40
CA GLY A 238 4.14 -4.41 -9.40
C GLY A 238 3.92 -3.88 -7.99
N GLN A 239 3.71 -2.57 -7.82
CA GLN A 239 3.45 -1.97 -6.51
C GLN A 239 2.43 -0.84 -6.56
N ALA A 240 1.61 -0.74 -5.51
CA ALA A 240 0.83 0.47 -5.24
C ALA A 240 1.81 1.62 -4.95
N ILE A 241 1.63 2.74 -5.62
CA ILE A 241 2.45 3.96 -5.46
C ILE A 241 1.67 5.11 -4.84
N GLY A 242 0.35 5.00 -4.76
CA GLY A 242 -0.51 5.96 -4.08
C GLY A 242 -1.87 5.34 -3.80
N VAL A 243 -2.25 5.25 -2.54
CA VAL A 243 -3.55 4.76 -2.09
C VAL A 243 -4.31 5.90 -1.43
N GLY A 244 -5.49 6.20 -1.95
CA GLY A 244 -6.46 7.10 -1.32
C GLY A 244 -7.56 6.27 -0.65
N ALA A 245 -7.81 6.51 0.63
CA ALA A 245 -8.72 5.73 1.44
C ALA A 245 -9.69 6.62 2.23
N GLY A 246 -10.90 6.13 2.46
CA GLY A 246 -11.85 6.73 3.39
C GLY A 246 -12.38 8.10 2.99
N GLN A 247 -12.34 8.46 1.70
CA GLN A 247 -12.81 9.76 1.24
C GLN A 247 -14.29 9.73 0.85
N GLN A 248 -15.02 10.78 1.21
CA GLN A 248 -16.45 10.90 0.89
C GLN A 248 -16.70 11.31 -0.56
N SER A 249 -15.74 11.98 -1.20
CA SER A 249 -15.79 12.41 -2.60
C SER A 249 -14.78 11.63 -3.44
N ARG A 250 -15.23 11.12 -4.59
CA ARG A 250 -14.35 10.38 -5.52
C ARG A 250 -13.18 11.23 -6.01
N ILE A 251 -13.44 12.48 -6.38
CA ILE A 251 -12.37 13.36 -6.85
C ILE A 251 -11.34 13.69 -5.76
N HIS A 252 -11.76 13.86 -4.50
CA HIS A 252 -10.82 14.06 -3.39
C HIS A 252 -9.96 12.79 -3.18
N CYS A 253 -10.55 11.62 -3.35
CA CYS A 253 -9.83 10.35 -3.27
C CYS A 253 -8.74 10.26 -4.36
N VAL A 254 -9.08 10.58 -5.62
CA VAL A 254 -8.12 10.59 -6.74
C VAL A 254 -7.02 11.64 -6.52
N ARG A 255 -7.35 12.81 -6.01
CA ARG A 255 -6.36 13.85 -5.69
C ARG A 255 -5.37 13.40 -4.62
N LEU A 256 -5.87 12.82 -3.54
CA LEU A 256 -5.04 12.30 -2.45
C LEU A 256 -4.10 11.18 -2.91
N ALA A 257 -4.66 10.17 -3.58
CA ALA A 257 -3.87 9.07 -4.11
C ALA A 257 -2.87 9.53 -5.17
N GLY A 258 -3.29 10.44 -6.07
CA GLY A 258 -2.43 11.01 -7.09
C GLY A 258 -1.29 11.84 -6.50
N GLN A 259 -1.52 12.60 -5.44
CA GLN A 259 -0.45 13.32 -4.74
C GLN A 259 0.59 12.36 -4.15
N LYS A 260 0.16 11.26 -3.56
CA LYS A 260 1.07 10.22 -3.05
C LYS A 260 1.88 9.58 -4.17
N ALA A 261 1.24 9.27 -5.30
CA ALA A 261 1.92 8.76 -6.50
C ALA A 261 2.94 9.77 -7.05
N ASP A 262 2.58 11.05 -7.12
CA ASP A 262 3.48 12.14 -7.52
C ASP A 262 4.70 12.22 -6.57
N ASN A 263 4.50 12.09 -5.27
CA ASN A 263 5.58 12.08 -4.29
C ASN A 263 6.54 10.90 -4.51
N TRP A 264 6.01 9.71 -4.81
CA TRP A 264 6.85 8.55 -5.15
C TRP A 264 7.69 8.81 -6.41
N LEU A 265 7.11 9.43 -7.44
CA LEU A 265 7.82 9.83 -8.65
C LEU A 265 8.89 10.90 -8.37
N LEU A 266 8.56 11.94 -7.60
CA LEU A 266 9.46 13.04 -7.26
C LEU A 266 10.65 12.59 -6.42
N ARG A 267 10.48 11.57 -5.56
CA ARG A 267 11.58 10.98 -4.78
C ARG A 267 12.70 10.40 -5.65
N GLN A 268 12.41 10.07 -6.90
CA GLN A 268 13.36 9.51 -7.88
C GLN A 268 14.11 10.60 -8.66
N ALA A 269 13.73 11.86 -8.52
CA ALA A 269 14.39 12.96 -9.20
C ALA A 269 15.84 13.15 -8.72
N PRO A 270 16.79 13.49 -9.61
CA PRO A 270 18.19 13.71 -9.24
C PRO A 270 18.38 14.71 -8.09
N GLN A 271 17.56 15.78 -8.05
CA GLN A 271 17.59 16.77 -6.98
C GLN A 271 17.31 16.15 -5.60
N VAL A 272 16.43 15.16 -5.54
CA VAL A 272 16.07 14.46 -4.29
C VAL A 272 17.10 13.39 -3.95
N LEU A 273 17.53 12.60 -4.95
CA LEU A 273 18.54 11.55 -4.76
C LEU A 273 19.88 12.09 -4.26
N ASN A 274 20.23 13.33 -4.62
CA ASN A 274 21.48 13.99 -4.28
C ASN A 274 21.38 14.98 -3.12
N LEU A 275 20.31 14.94 -2.33
CA LEU A 275 20.19 15.79 -1.14
C LEU A 275 21.36 15.58 -0.19
N PRO A 276 22.08 16.65 0.22
CA PRO A 276 23.30 16.57 1.01
C PRO A 276 23.02 16.38 2.51
N PHE A 277 22.40 15.24 2.88
CA PHE A 277 22.11 14.94 4.27
C PHE A 277 23.36 14.83 5.13
N LYS A 278 23.24 15.22 6.40
CA LYS A 278 24.25 14.92 7.41
C LYS A 278 24.40 13.41 7.61
N GLU A 279 25.62 12.94 7.82
CA GLU A 279 25.94 11.50 7.89
C GLU A 279 25.12 10.73 8.94
N ASN A 280 24.89 11.31 10.11
CA ASN A 280 24.27 10.63 11.24
C ASN A 280 22.73 10.74 11.28
N MET A 281 22.08 11.25 10.23
CA MET A 281 20.63 11.31 10.19
C MET A 281 19.98 9.93 10.04
N LYS A 282 18.99 9.68 10.90
CA LYS A 282 18.17 8.47 10.81
C LYS A 282 17.31 8.47 9.55
N ARG A 283 16.98 7.28 9.04
CA ARG A 283 16.13 7.13 7.82
C ARG A 283 14.79 7.85 7.94
N ALA A 284 14.11 7.71 9.09
CA ALA A 284 12.84 8.39 9.32
C ALA A 284 12.95 9.91 9.23
N ASP A 285 14.04 10.49 9.75
CA ASP A 285 14.28 11.93 9.67
C ASP A 285 14.59 12.38 8.24
N ARG A 286 15.31 11.53 7.47
CA ARG A 286 15.55 11.77 6.03
C ARG A 286 14.25 11.67 5.22
N ASP A 287 13.41 10.67 5.50
CA ASP A 287 12.09 10.54 4.84
C ASP A 287 11.21 11.76 5.10
N ASN A 288 11.16 12.25 6.35
CA ASN A 288 10.43 13.47 6.68
C ASN A 288 11.00 14.71 5.98
N ALA A 289 12.31 14.83 5.92
CA ALA A 289 12.99 15.91 5.22
C ALA A 289 12.69 15.91 3.72
N ILE A 290 12.70 14.74 3.10
CA ILE A 290 12.34 14.59 1.68
C ILE A 290 10.87 14.98 1.45
N ASP A 291 9.96 14.52 2.31
CA ASP A 291 8.53 14.85 2.22
C ASP A 291 8.29 16.36 2.24
N LEU A 292 8.93 17.07 3.19
CA LEU A 292 8.90 18.54 3.24
C LEU A 292 9.53 19.18 2.01
N TYR A 293 10.72 18.70 1.59
CA TYR A 293 11.47 19.28 0.45
C TYR A 293 10.70 19.21 -0.87
N ILE A 294 10.00 18.11 -1.13
CA ILE A 294 9.16 17.96 -2.34
C ILE A 294 7.76 18.57 -2.19
N GLY A 295 7.33 18.87 -0.96
CA GLY A 295 6.01 19.42 -0.64
C GLY A 295 5.89 20.93 -0.88
N GLU A 296 4.72 21.47 -0.51
CA GLU A 296 4.46 22.92 -0.55
C GLU A 296 5.12 23.64 0.64
N GLU A 297 5.37 22.91 1.73
CA GLU A 297 5.96 23.42 2.97
C GLU A 297 7.51 23.37 2.97
N TYR A 298 8.14 23.35 1.78
CA TYR A 298 9.60 23.21 1.65
C TYR A 298 10.40 24.28 2.42
N MET A 299 9.83 25.44 2.67
CA MET A 299 10.50 26.49 3.47
C MET A 299 10.66 26.09 4.95
N ASP A 300 9.86 25.16 5.46
CA ASP A 300 10.02 24.65 6.83
C ASP A 300 11.34 23.92 7.03
N ILE A 301 11.98 23.47 5.94
CA ILE A 301 13.26 22.80 5.97
C ILE A 301 14.38 23.57 5.24
N LEU A 302 14.07 24.56 4.41
CA LEU A 302 15.05 25.34 3.65
C LEU A 302 15.26 26.76 4.20
N ALA A 303 14.47 27.21 5.19
CA ALA A 303 14.71 28.49 5.83
C ALA A 303 16.06 28.52 6.54
N ASP A 304 16.66 29.71 6.67
CA ASP A 304 17.90 29.90 7.39
C ASP A 304 17.72 29.53 8.87
N GLY A 305 18.65 28.75 9.41
CA GLY A 305 18.56 28.16 10.74
C GLY A 305 17.87 26.79 10.79
N GLU A 306 17.12 26.41 9.76
CA GLU A 306 16.48 25.09 9.68
C GLU A 306 17.27 24.11 8.80
N TRP A 307 17.71 24.55 7.61
CA TRP A 307 18.44 23.67 6.70
C TRP A 307 19.76 23.15 7.32
N GLU A 308 20.42 23.97 8.16
CA GLU A 308 21.67 23.60 8.84
C GLU A 308 21.50 22.43 9.82
N ARG A 309 20.28 22.12 10.23
CA ARG A 309 19.99 20.97 11.10
C ARG A 309 20.02 19.65 10.35
N VAL A 310 19.74 19.69 9.05
CA VAL A 310 19.47 18.51 8.22
C VAL A 310 20.56 18.27 7.18
N PHE A 311 21.01 19.33 6.54
CA PHE A 311 21.91 19.27 5.40
C PHE A 311 23.32 19.79 5.73
N THR A 312 24.32 19.34 4.98
CA THR A 312 25.69 19.84 5.04
C THR A 312 25.86 21.15 4.29
N GLU A 313 25.03 21.40 3.29
CA GLU A 313 24.90 22.64 2.53
C GLU A 313 23.43 22.86 2.16
N LYS A 314 23.05 24.13 1.91
CA LYS A 314 21.67 24.46 1.56
C LYS A 314 21.32 23.95 0.16
N PRO A 315 20.40 22.98 0.02
CA PRO A 315 19.97 22.54 -1.30
C PRO A 315 19.17 23.64 -2.01
N PRO A 316 19.20 23.68 -3.34
CA PRO A 316 18.33 24.57 -4.10
C PRO A 316 16.87 24.15 -3.92
N VAL A 317 15.94 25.11 -4.07
CA VAL A 317 14.51 24.82 -4.09
C VAL A 317 14.18 23.93 -5.29
N PHE A 318 13.43 22.87 -5.07
CA PHE A 318 12.83 22.08 -6.14
C PHE A 318 11.57 22.80 -6.62
N THR A 319 11.71 23.61 -7.67
CA THR A 319 10.65 24.51 -8.10
C THR A 319 9.44 23.77 -8.65
N LYS A 320 8.29 24.45 -8.67
CA LYS A 320 7.05 23.90 -9.24
C LYS A 320 7.23 23.50 -10.71
N GLU A 321 7.93 24.31 -11.48
CA GLU A 321 8.22 24.07 -12.89
C GLU A 321 9.09 22.82 -13.07
N GLU A 322 10.13 22.64 -12.25
CA GLU A 322 11.00 21.46 -12.27
C GLU A 322 10.23 20.20 -11.88
N LYS A 323 9.38 20.27 -10.85
CA LYS A 323 8.50 19.15 -10.43
C LYS A 323 7.56 18.76 -11.56
N GLN A 324 6.90 19.74 -12.21
CA GLN A 324 5.99 19.49 -13.32
C GLN A 324 6.71 18.86 -14.53
N ALA A 325 7.92 19.34 -14.85
CA ALA A 325 8.76 18.78 -15.92
C ALA A 325 9.15 17.32 -15.63
N TRP A 326 9.45 16.99 -14.37
CA TRP A 326 9.75 15.63 -13.95
C TRP A 326 8.53 14.72 -14.04
N LEU A 327 7.39 15.16 -13.49
CA LEU A 327 6.14 14.40 -13.51
C LEU A 327 5.59 14.19 -14.93
N ALA A 328 5.84 15.12 -15.84
CA ALA A 328 5.44 14.99 -17.25
C ALA A 328 6.13 13.83 -17.99
N GLN A 329 7.20 13.27 -17.44
CA GLN A 329 7.89 12.09 -17.98
C GLN A 329 7.25 10.77 -17.52
N ALA A 330 6.35 10.81 -16.53
CA ALA A 330 5.66 9.62 -16.03
C ALA A 330 4.70 9.06 -17.09
N ASP A 331 4.75 7.74 -17.28
CA ASP A 331 3.89 7.02 -18.23
C ASP A 331 3.64 5.59 -17.74
N GLY A 332 2.59 4.98 -18.29
CA GLY A 332 2.27 3.58 -18.06
C GLY A 332 1.82 3.27 -16.63
N ILE A 333 1.32 4.26 -15.90
CA ILE A 333 0.77 4.08 -14.55
C ILE A 333 -0.67 3.57 -14.66
N THR A 334 -1.04 2.68 -13.77
CA THR A 334 -2.38 2.11 -13.66
C THR A 334 -3.15 2.77 -12.53
N LEU A 335 -4.44 3.05 -12.75
CA LEU A 335 -5.38 3.51 -11.74
C LEU A 335 -6.53 2.52 -11.59
N GLY A 336 -6.75 2.02 -10.38
CA GLY A 336 -7.95 1.29 -10.00
C GLY A 336 -8.88 2.12 -9.13
N SER A 337 -10.18 1.91 -9.26
CA SER A 337 -11.21 2.55 -8.43
C SER A 337 -12.21 1.50 -7.92
N ASP A 338 -12.56 1.59 -6.65
CA ASP A 338 -13.52 0.66 -6.00
C ASP A 338 -14.97 0.88 -6.43
N ALA A 339 -15.27 2.03 -7.07
CA ALA A 339 -16.57 2.33 -7.67
C ALA A 339 -16.39 3.20 -8.92
N PHE A 340 -17.49 3.47 -9.63
CA PHE A 340 -17.46 4.25 -10.87
C PHE A 340 -16.95 5.69 -10.64
N PHE A 341 -16.34 6.25 -11.67
CA PHE A 341 -16.02 7.67 -11.73
C PHE A 341 -17.27 8.47 -12.13
N PRO A 342 -17.75 9.41 -11.28
CA PRO A 342 -18.95 10.16 -11.60
C PRO A 342 -18.73 11.27 -12.64
N PHE A 343 -17.49 11.73 -12.81
CA PHE A 343 -17.12 12.83 -13.72
C PHE A 343 -15.73 12.60 -14.33
N SER A 344 -15.51 13.18 -15.49
CA SER A 344 -14.25 13.10 -16.26
C SER A 344 -13.06 13.79 -15.58
N ASP A 345 -13.27 14.70 -14.63
CA ASP A 345 -12.20 15.37 -13.87
C ASP A 345 -11.29 14.39 -13.12
N ASN A 346 -11.83 13.22 -12.74
CA ASN A 346 -11.05 12.11 -12.16
C ASN A 346 -9.98 11.61 -13.14
N ILE A 347 -10.32 11.48 -14.42
CA ILE A 347 -9.39 11.04 -15.48
C ILE A 347 -8.37 12.16 -15.78
N GLU A 348 -8.82 13.42 -15.87
CA GLU A 348 -7.93 14.56 -16.06
C GLU A 348 -6.88 14.66 -14.93
N ARG A 349 -7.30 14.42 -13.67
CA ARG A 349 -6.34 14.36 -12.55
C ARG A 349 -5.36 13.20 -12.67
N ALA A 350 -5.86 12.01 -13.03
CA ALA A 350 -5.05 10.82 -13.20
C ALA A 350 -4.01 10.96 -14.31
N TYR A 351 -4.39 11.57 -15.42
CA TYR A 351 -3.50 11.87 -16.55
C TYR A 351 -2.25 12.66 -16.14
N LYS A 352 -2.41 13.64 -15.25
CA LYS A 352 -1.29 14.45 -14.75
C LYS A 352 -0.24 13.67 -13.96
N SER A 353 -0.59 12.50 -13.46
CA SER A 353 0.31 11.56 -12.78
C SER A 353 0.81 10.42 -13.68
N GLY A 354 0.59 10.50 -14.99
CA GLY A 354 1.09 9.52 -15.96
C GLY A 354 0.24 8.26 -16.11
N VAL A 355 -1.03 8.28 -15.70
CA VAL A 355 -1.94 7.15 -15.85
C VAL A 355 -2.23 6.88 -17.31
N LYS A 356 -2.12 5.61 -17.71
CA LYS A 356 -2.42 5.11 -19.05
C LYS A 356 -3.45 3.98 -19.03
N TYR A 357 -3.57 3.26 -17.93
CA TYR A 357 -4.47 2.13 -17.77
C TYR A 357 -5.40 2.36 -16.60
N VAL A 358 -6.70 2.09 -16.78
CA VAL A 358 -7.74 2.35 -15.78
C VAL A 358 -8.62 1.13 -15.61
N ALA A 359 -8.90 0.74 -14.37
CA ALA A 359 -9.89 -0.26 -14.01
C ALA A 359 -10.94 0.36 -13.08
N GLN A 360 -12.20 0.27 -13.43
CA GLN A 360 -13.32 0.75 -12.62
C GLN A 360 -14.61 0.00 -13.01
N PRO A 361 -15.63 -0.04 -12.13
CA PRO A 361 -16.84 -0.84 -12.42
C PRO A 361 -17.67 -0.34 -13.60
N GLY A 362 -17.71 0.95 -13.89
CA GLY A 362 -18.75 1.52 -14.75
C GLY A 362 -20.10 1.61 -14.03
N GLY A 363 -21.15 1.99 -14.77
CA GLY A 363 -22.51 2.07 -14.26
C GLY A 363 -22.97 3.50 -13.88
N SER A 364 -22.16 4.52 -14.17
CA SER A 364 -22.57 5.92 -14.06
C SER A 364 -23.38 6.36 -15.29
N ILE A 365 -24.33 7.25 -15.09
CA ILE A 365 -25.03 7.92 -16.22
C ILE A 365 -24.05 8.76 -17.08
N ARG A 366 -22.84 9.04 -16.57
CA ARG A 366 -21.77 9.78 -17.24
C ARG A 366 -20.62 8.90 -17.70
N ASP A 367 -20.83 7.60 -17.84
CA ASP A 367 -19.77 6.67 -18.30
C ASP A 367 -19.16 7.12 -19.63
N GLN A 368 -19.99 7.64 -20.56
CA GLN A 368 -19.49 8.12 -21.85
C GLN A 368 -18.52 9.29 -21.71
N ASP A 369 -18.80 10.25 -20.81
CA ASP A 369 -17.91 11.40 -20.56
C ASP A 369 -16.53 10.93 -20.04
N VAL A 370 -16.54 9.88 -19.22
CA VAL A 370 -15.31 9.28 -18.65
C VAL A 370 -14.53 8.50 -19.72
N ILE A 371 -15.23 7.75 -20.58
CA ILE A 371 -14.64 7.06 -21.74
C ILE A 371 -14.00 8.06 -22.70
N ASP A 372 -14.71 9.14 -23.04
CA ASP A 372 -14.22 10.18 -23.95
C ASP A 372 -12.95 10.87 -23.40
N ALA A 373 -12.89 11.12 -22.08
CA ALA A 373 -11.70 11.66 -21.44
C ALA A 373 -10.51 10.67 -21.53
N CYS A 374 -10.74 9.37 -21.35
CA CYS A 374 -9.70 8.36 -21.56
C CYS A 374 -9.24 8.31 -23.01
N ASN A 375 -10.15 8.35 -23.98
CA ASN A 375 -9.85 8.36 -25.42
C ASN A 375 -9.01 9.59 -25.80
N LYS A 376 -9.38 10.77 -25.30
CA LYS A 376 -8.63 12.02 -25.49
C LYS A 376 -7.14 11.88 -25.12
N HIS A 377 -6.84 11.11 -24.10
CA HIS A 377 -5.48 10.89 -23.59
C HIS A 377 -4.85 9.55 -24.02
N GLY A 378 -5.51 8.82 -24.93
CA GLY A 378 -5.00 7.51 -25.41
C GLY A 378 -4.91 6.43 -24.35
N MET A 379 -5.68 6.55 -23.25
CA MET A 379 -5.74 5.55 -22.20
C MET A 379 -6.56 4.32 -22.61
N ALA A 380 -6.25 3.18 -22.03
CA ALA A 380 -7.08 1.99 -22.07
C ALA A 380 -7.80 1.81 -20.74
N MET A 381 -9.12 1.66 -20.77
CA MET A 381 -9.95 1.48 -19.57
C MET A 381 -10.80 0.23 -19.68
N ALA A 382 -10.75 -0.61 -18.65
CA ALA A 382 -11.62 -1.76 -18.48
C ALA A 382 -12.75 -1.45 -17.47
N PHE A 383 -13.97 -1.84 -17.81
CA PHE A 383 -15.09 -1.89 -16.89
C PHE A 383 -15.17 -3.26 -16.23
N THR A 384 -15.01 -3.28 -14.90
CA THR A 384 -15.03 -4.52 -14.11
C THR A 384 -16.45 -5.00 -13.80
N GLY A 385 -17.44 -4.15 -13.91
CA GLY A 385 -18.85 -4.46 -13.71
C GLY A 385 -19.29 -4.66 -12.26
N ILE A 386 -18.36 -4.58 -11.29
CA ILE A 386 -18.66 -4.81 -9.89
C ILE A 386 -17.94 -3.83 -8.97
N ARG A 387 -18.67 -3.27 -8.02
CA ARG A 387 -18.19 -2.39 -6.98
C ARG A 387 -17.47 -3.17 -5.87
N LEU A 388 -16.37 -2.65 -5.36
CA LEU A 388 -15.52 -3.26 -4.32
C LEU A 388 -15.52 -2.46 -3.02
N PHE A 389 -16.65 -1.94 -2.57
CA PHE A 389 -16.71 -1.21 -1.30
C PHE A 389 -16.27 -2.06 -0.12
N HIS A 390 -15.48 -1.45 0.75
CA HIS A 390 -15.00 -2.02 2.00
C HIS A 390 -15.28 -1.04 3.15
N HIS A 391 -16.04 -1.49 4.14
CA HIS A 391 -16.44 -0.69 5.30
C HIS A 391 -16.26 -1.43 6.62
#